data_6c39975dee831a2c94fc0951e4309a6f
#
_entry.id   6c39975dee831a2c94fc0951e4309a6f
#
_cell.length_a   1.000
_cell.length_b   1.000
_cell.length_c   1.000
_cell.angle_alpha   90.00
_cell.angle_beta   90.00
_cell.angle_gamma   90.00
#
_symmetry.space_group_name_H-M   'P 1'
#
loop_
_entity.id
_entity.type
_entity.pdbx_description
1 polymer ?
#
loop_
_entity_poly.entity_id
_entity_poly.type
_entity_poly.pdbx_seq_one_letter_code
_entity_poly.pdbx_strand_id
1 'polypeptide(L)'
;SWFAPLCDGDDDFLGKRNPNFKSSWEHCSKIVKTADSLGFRNVLCPSSYQVGQDPLTFISGMASLTEQINFLVAIRCGELHPPMLARSIASLDHMLKGRLTINIISSDLPGTQLASAERYARSQEVIEILKQAWTQDYINFQGNYYQFDLPSAPVKPYQQNGGPLLYFGGYSPDGVDLCAAHCDVYLMWPETEEKLQGLMNNM
;
A
#
# COMPACT_ATOMS: atom_id res chain seq x y z
N SER A 1 -1.83 15.00 3.47
CA SER A 1 -1.92 13.67 4.10
C SER A 1 -1.47 13.72 5.55
N TRP A 2 -2.03 12.88 6.36
CA TRP A 2 -1.58 12.59 7.71
C TRP A 2 -0.89 11.21 7.73
N PHE A 3 0.08 11.00 8.61
CA PHE A 3 0.68 9.69 8.83
C PHE A 3 0.08 9.08 10.10
N ALA A 4 -0.52 7.88 9.97
CA ALA A 4 -1.05 7.13 11.10
C ALA A 4 -0.19 5.88 11.32
N PRO A 5 0.68 5.85 12.33
CA PRO A 5 1.66 4.78 12.51
C PRO A 5 1.06 3.40 12.83
N LEU A 6 -0.22 3.35 13.19
CA LEU A 6 -0.96 2.15 13.59
C LEU A 6 -0.39 1.46 14.84
N CYS A 7 0.30 2.20 15.69
CA CYS A 7 0.81 1.74 16.98
C CYS A 7 0.67 2.85 18.03
N ASP A 8 0.76 2.47 19.31
CA ASP A 8 0.69 3.41 20.42
C ASP A 8 2.07 4.06 20.64
N GLY A 9 2.10 5.39 20.78
CA GLY A 9 3.31 6.11 21.18
C GLY A 9 4.42 6.19 20.13
N ASP A 10 4.10 6.06 18.84
CA ASP A 10 5.07 6.21 17.74
C ASP A 10 5.26 7.67 17.29
N ASP A 11 4.78 8.60 18.07
CA ASP A 11 4.90 10.04 17.87
C ASP A 11 6.35 10.55 18.13
N ASP A 12 7.08 9.93 19.07
CA ASP A 12 8.46 10.30 19.38
C ASP A 12 9.48 9.66 18.43
N PHE A 13 9.23 8.41 17.99
CA PHE A 13 10.20 7.62 17.22
C PHE A 13 9.52 6.77 16.16
N LEU A 14 9.10 7.36 15.07
CA LEU A 14 8.40 6.71 13.97
C LEU A 14 9.03 5.38 13.55
N GLY A 15 8.26 4.29 13.66
CA GLY A 15 8.64 2.96 13.24
C GLY A 15 9.69 2.26 14.10
N LYS A 16 10.13 2.84 15.22
CA LYS A 16 10.99 2.14 16.16
C LYS A 16 10.17 1.23 17.07
N ARG A 17 10.55 -0.03 17.09
CA ARG A 17 9.97 -0.98 18.03
C ARG A 17 10.24 -0.55 19.46
N ASN A 18 9.19 -0.31 20.23
CA ASN A 18 9.25 -0.15 21.66
C ASN A 18 8.42 -1.26 22.32
N PRO A 19 9.04 -2.19 23.08
CA PRO A 19 8.33 -3.31 23.68
C PRO A 19 7.32 -2.90 24.76
N ASN A 20 7.37 -1.64 25.23
CA ASN A 20 6.43 -1.10 26.21
C ASN A 20 5.17 -0.55 25.54
N PHE A 21 5.18 -0.32 24.24
CA PHE A 21 4.03 0.17 23.49
C PHE A 21 3.27 -0.97 22.82
N LYS A 22 1.97 -0.85 22.82
CA LYS A 22 1.05 -1.76 22.17
C LYS A 22 0.41 -1.06 20.99
N SER A 23 0.01 -1.83 20.00
CA SER A 23 -0.78 -1.32 18.89
C SER A 23 -2.26 -1.54 19.20
N SER A 24 -2.81 -0.68 20.07
CA SER A 24 -4.21 -0.83 20.47
C SER A 24 -5.16 -0.33 19.39
N TRP A 25 -6.26 -1.04 19.20
CA TRP A 25 -7.33 -0.62 18.30
C TRP A 25 -7.91 0.75 18.72
N GLU A 26 -8.11 0.97 20.01
CA GLU A 26 -8.68 2.19 20.57
C GLU A 26 -7.85 3.41 20.23
N HIS A 27 -6.53 3.34 20.42
CA HIS A 27 -5.62 4.44 20.14
C HIS A 27 -5.54 4.71 18.62
N CYS A 28 -5.23 3.69 17.84
CA CYS A 28 -5.05 3.84 16.38
C CYS A 28 -6.34 4.32 15.70
N SER A 29 -7.50 3.75 16.05
CA SER A 29 -8.77 4.17 15.48
C SER A 29 -9.19 5.58 15.89
N LYS A 30 -8.84 6.02 17.12
CA LYS A 30 -9.08 7.40 17.57
C LYS A 30 -8.33 8.40 16.71
N ILE A 31 -7.06 8.15 16.38
CA ILE A 31 -6.25 9.02 15.51
C ILE A 31 -6.95 9.20 14.16
N VAL A 32 -7.31 8.10 13.50
CA VAL A 32 -7.91 8.14 12.17
C VAL A 32 -9.30 8.82 12.19
N LYS A 33 -10.14 8.50 13.18
CA LYS A 33 -11.45 9.17 13.35
C LYS A 33 -11.31 10.67 13.60
N THR A 34 -10.31 11.06 14.38
CA THR A 34 -10.03 12.48 14.62
C THR A 34 -9.57 13.17 13.33
N ALA A 35 -8.69 12.54 12.56
CA ALA A 35 -8.26 13.07 11.27
C ALA A 35 -9.45 13.22 10.29
N ASP A 36 -10.36 12.23 10.23
CA ASP A 36 -11.57 12.30 9.41
C ASP A 36 -12.47 13.48 9.83
N SER A 37 -12.75 13.60 11.12
CA SER A 37 -13.61 14.68 11.68
C SER A 37 -13.02 16.07 11.50
N LEU A 38 -11.70 16.21 11.45
CA LEU A 38 -10.99 17.47 11.22
C LEU A 38 -10.78 17.80 9.73
N GLY A 39 -11.31 16.96 8.83
CA GLY A 39 -11.27 17.22 7.39
C GLY A 39 -9.91 16.92 6.72
N PHE A 40 -9.06 16.10 7.31
CA PHE A 40 -7.88 15.60 6.61
C PHE A 40 -8.32 14.76 5.41
N ARG A 41 -7.74 15.03 4.24
CA ARG A 41 -8.15 14.38 2.99
C ARG A 41 -7.60 12.98 2.82
N ASN A 42 -6.44 12.70 3.41
CA ASN A 42 -5.75 11.43 3.22
C ASN A 42 -4.93 11.05 4.44
N VAL A 43 -4.89 9.77 4.77
CA VAL A 43 -4.05 9.18 5.82
C VAL A 43 -3.21 8.05 5.25
N LEU A 44 -1.90 8.12 5.48
CA LEU A 44 -0.97 7.04 5.16
C LEU A 44 -0.93 6.05 6.34
N CYS A 45 -1.25 4.79 6.05
CA CYS A 45 -1.16 3.67 6.98
C CYS A 45 0.03 2.77 6.58
N PRO A 46 1.15 2.83 7.32
CA PRO A 46 2.36 2.08 7.00
C PRO A 46 2.21 0.59 7.30
N SER A 47 3.05 -0.23 6.67
CA SER A 47 3.18 -1.65 6.97
C SER A 47 4.54 -1.92 7.61
N SER A 48 4.52 -2.51 8.81
CA SER A 48 5.71 -3.03 9.49
C SER A 48 5.33 -4.30 10.23
N TYR A 49 6.16 -5.34 10.09
CA TYR A 49 5.94 -6.59 10.81
C TYR A 49 6.18 -6.46 12.33
N GLN A 50 7.06 -5.55 12.73
CA GLN A 50 7.47 -5.41 14.13
C GLN A 50 6.72 -4.31 14.89
N VAL A 51 6.02 -3.43 14.18
CA VAL A 51 5.38 -2.24 14.75
C VAL A 51 4.03 -2.03 14.06
N GLY A 52 3.00 -1.78 14.86
CA GLY A 52 1.70 -1.40 14.36
C GLY A 52 0.75 -2.56 14.05
N GLN A 53 -0.47 -2.20 13.74
CA GLN A 53 -1.52 -3.10 13.28
C GLN A 53 -1.25 -3.51 11.81
N ASP A 54 -1.77 -4.67 11.42
CA ASP A 54 -1.86 -5.00 9.99
C ASP A 54 -2.74 -3.96 9.26
N PRO A 55 -2.20 -3.29 8.22
CA PRO A 55 -2.90 -2.15 7.63
C PRO A 55 -4.19 -2.53 6.90
N LEU A 56 -4.25 -3.65 6.19
CA LEU A 56 -5.48 -4.09 5.51
C LEU A 56 -6.58 -4.42 6.50
N THR A 57 -6.25 -5.17 7.54
CA THR A 57 -7.20 -5.53 8.60
C THR A 57 -7.69 -4.30 9.35
N PHE A 58 -6.76 -3.42 9.74
CA PHE A 58 -7.10 -2.19 10.45
C PHE A 58 -8.04 -1.31 9.63
N ILE A 59 -7.72 -1.05 8.36
CA ILE A 59 -8.52 -0.18 7.50
C ILE A 59 -9.90 -0.79 7.18
N SER A 60 -9.98 -2.11 7.07
CA SER A 60 -11.28 -2.79 6.94
C SER A 60 -12.21 -2.46 8.13
N GLY A 61 -11.67 -2.44 9.35
CA GLY A 61 -12.39 -1.99 10.53
C GLY A 61 -12.76 -0.50 10.48
N MET A 62 -11.90 0.34 9.91
CA MET A 62 -12.13 1.77 9.82
C MET A 62 -13.16 2.17 8.74
N ALA A 63 -13.45 1.30 7.79
CA ALA A 63 -14.34 1.59 6.67
C ALA A 63 -15.74 2.04 7.10
N SER A 64 -16.27 1.47 8.19
CA SER A 64 -17.57 1.85 8.77
C SER A 64 -17.51 3.00 9.79
N LEU A 65 -16.33 3.44 10.17
CA LEU A 65 -16.07 4.45 11.21
C LEU A 65 -15.60 5.79 10.66
N THR A 66 -15.45 5.90 9.34
CA THR A 66 -14.98 7.10 8.65
C THR A 66 -15.84 7.39 7.42
N GLU A 67 -15.99 8.68 7.07
CA GLU A 67 -16.86 9.10 5.99
C GLU A 67 -16.14 9.75 4.82
N GLN A 68 -15.08 10.53 5.07
CA GLN A 68 -14.47 11.42 4.08
C GLN A 68 -13.00 11.09 3.78
N ILE A 69 -12.25 10.64 4.79
CA ILE A 69 -10.81 10.45 4.67
C ILE A 69 -10.47 9.32 3.69
N ASN A 70 -9.51 9.57 2.81
CA ASN A 70 -8.95 8.53 1.95
C ASN A 70 -7.81 7.81 2.68
N PHE A 71 -7.65 6.54 2.39
CA PHE A 71 -6.61 5.70 2.95
C PHE A 71 -5.54 5.39 1.91
N LEU A 72 -4.29 5.78 2.18
CA LEU A 72 -3.12 5.32 1.46
C LEU A 72 -2.52 4.15 2.22
N VAL A 73 -2.77 2.94 1.74
CA VAL A 73 -2.47 1.68 2.43
C VAL A 73 -1.16 1.11 1.94
N ALA A 74 -0.21 0.93 2.84
CA ALA A 74 1.04 0.28 2.49
C ALA A 74 0.85 -1.24 2.35
N ILE A 75 1.16 -1.77 1.16
CA ILE A 75 1.09 -3.19 0.81
C ILE A 75 2.47 -3.69 0.47
N ARG A 76 2.94 -4.68 1.21
CA ARG A 76 4.22 -5.34 0.98
C ARG A 76 4.06 -6.43 -0.07
N CYS A 77 4.72 -6.29 -1.21
CA CYS A 77 4.64 -7.27 -2.28
C CYS A 77 5.24 -8.62 -1.86
N GLY A 78 4.48 -9.69 -2.09
CA GLY A 78 4.82 -11.06 -1.71
C GLY A 78 4.30 -11.49 -0.34
N GLU A 79 3.73 -10.61 0.47
CA GLU A 79 3.12 -10.94 1.77
C GLU A 79 1.86 -11.79 1.62
N LEU A 80 1.09 -11.52 0.60
CA LEU A 80 -0.12 -12.27 0.25
C LEU A 80 -0.05 -12.81 -1.18
N HIS A 81 -0.71 -13.93 -1.41
CA HIS A 81 -0.87 -14.52 -2.75
C HIS A 81 -1.59 -13.51 -3.68
N PRO A 82 -0.98 -13.10 -4.81
CA PRO A 82 -1.44 -11.93 -5.57
C PRO A 82 -2.91 -11.93 -6.00
N PRO A 83 -3.51 -13.02 -6.53
CA PRO A 83 -4.94 -13.06 -6.83
C PRO A 83 -5.85 -12.87 -5.60
N MET A 84 -5.42 -13.38 -4.44
CA MET A 84 -6.16 -13.20 -3.18
C MET A 84 -6.02 -11.77 -2.66
N LEU A 85 -4.84 -11.17 -2.81
CA LEU A 85 -4.60 -9.76 -2.50
C LEU A 85 -5.49 -8.86 -3.37
N ALA A 86 -5.55 -9.11 -4.68
CA ALA A 86 -6.39 -8.36 -5.61
C ALA A 86 -7.86 -8.37 -5.18
N ARG A 87 -8.39 -9.54 -4.79
CA ARG A 87 -9.75 -9.70 -4.29
C ARG A 87 -9.97 -8.94 -2.97
N SER A 88 -9.01 -9.02 -2.05
CA SER A 88 -9.10 -8.32 -0.76
C SER A 88 -9.12 -6.80 -0.95
N ILE A 89 -8.25 -6.27 -1.80
CA ILE A 89 -8.22 -4.84 -2.14
C ILE A 89 -9.53 -4.41 -2.81
N ALA A 90 -10.04 -5.18 -3.77
CA ALA A 90 -11.32 -4.88 -4.41
C ALA A 90 -12.47 -4.82 -3.40
N SER A 91 -12.54 -5.77 -2.48
CA SER A 91 -13.56 -5.80 -1.42
C SER A 91 -13.44 -4.59 -0.50
N LEU A 92 -12.21 -4.24 -0.09
CA LEU A 92 -11.95 -3.08 0.76
C LEU A 92 -12.31 -1.77 0.05
N ASP A 93 -12.04 -1.67 -1.26
CA ASP A 93 -12.40 -0.51 -2.06
C ASP A 93 -13.93 -0.29 -2.12
N HIS A 94 -14.72 -1.37 -2.18
CA HIS A 94 -16.19 -1.29 -2.02
C HIS A 94 -16.60 -0.82 -0.62
N MET A 95 -15.99 -1.36 0.42
CA MET A 95 -16.29 -0.93 1.80
C MET A 95 -15.99 0.55 2.00
N LEU A 96 -14.93 1.04 1.40
CA LEU A 96 -14.49 2.45 1.44
C LEU A 96 -15.17 3.35 0.40
N LYS A 97 -15.96 2.77 -0.51
CA LYS A 97 -16.64 3.52 -1.61
C LYS A 97 -15.64 4.36 -2.44
N GLY A 98 -14.51 3.76 -2.80
CA GLY A 98 -13.48 4.40 -3.62
C GLY A 98 -12.50 5.31 -2.88
N ARG A 99 -12.48 5.31 -1.55
CA ARG A 99 -11.54 6.09 -0.72
C ARG A 99 -10.23 5.33 -0.44
N LEU A 100 -9.82 4.43 -1.34
CA LEU A 100 -8.64 3.60 -1.21
C LEU A 100 -7.57 3.99 -2.24
N THR A 101 -6.33 4.11 -1.80
CA THR A 101 -5.14 4.17 -2.64
C THR A 101 -4.08 3.24 -2.04
N ILE A 102 -3.19 2.72 -2.85
CA ILE A 102 -2.24 1.69 -2.45
C ILE A 102 -0.81 2.23 -2.54
N ASN A 103 -0.04 2.10 -1.46
CA ASN A 103 1.39 2.35 -1.46
C ASN A 103 2.13 1.02 -1.56
N ILE A 104 2.72 0.77 -2.71
CA ILE A 104 3.50 -0.45 -2.99
C ILE A 104 4.83 -0.41 -2.23
N ILE A 105 5.11 -1.45 -1.46
CA ILE A 105 6.35 -1.63 -0.71
C ILE A 105 7.12 -2.84 -1.23
N SER A 106 8.35 -2.60 -1.71
CA SER A 106 9.29 -3.61 -2.19
C SER A 106 10.37 -3.90 -1.14
N SER A 107 9.98 -4.27 0.07
CA SER A 107 10.92 -4.61 1.15
C SER A 107 10.91 -6.12 1.45
N ASP A 108 11.85 -6.55 2.30
CA ASP A 108 11.94 -7.94 2.72
C ASP A 108 10.70 -8.39 3.49
N LEU A 109 10.38 -9.67 3.33
CA LEU A 109 9.40 -10.35 4.18
C LEU A 109 10.10 -10.84 5.45
N PRO A 110 9.36 -10.95 6.57
CA PRO A 110 9.91 -11.53 7.80
C PRO A 110 10.49 -12.92 7.54
N GLY A 111 11.77 -13.09 7.91
CA GLY A 111 12.47 -14.37 7.73
C GLY A 111 12.99 -14.67 6.32
N THR A 112 12.76 -13.78 5.36
CA THR A 112 13.25 -13.93 3.98
C THR A 112 13.94 -12.66 3.53
N GLN A 113 15.17 -12.80 3.03
CA GLN A 113 15.92 -11.70 2.44
C GLN A 113 16.15 -11.96 0.95
N LEU A 114 15.82 -10.98 0.12
CA LEU A 114 16.11 -10.97 -1.32
C LEU A 114 17.02 -9.80 -1.65
N ALA A 115 17.81 -9.93 -2.70
CA ALA A 115 18.54 -8.80 -3.26
C ALA A 115 17.56 -7.69 -3.72
N SER A 116 18.03 -6.45 -3.75
CA SER A 116 17.17 -5.30 -4.10
C SER A 116 16.47 -5.48 -5.44
N ALA A 117 17.21 -5.87 -6.47
CA ALA A 117 16.65 -6.12 -7.80
C ALA A 117 15.57 -7.22 -7.81
N GLU A 118 15.77 -8.30 -7.05
CA GLU A 118 14.78 -9.37 -6.93
C GLU A 118 13.50 -8.91 -6.24
N ARG A 119 13.60 -8.06 -5.21
CA ARG A 119 12.43 -7.47 -4.56
C ARG A 119 11.62 -6.60 -5.50
N TYR A 120 12.28 -5.78 -6.31
CA TYR A 120 11.59 -4.96 -7.31
C TYR A 120 10.98 -5.80 -8.42
N ALA A 121 11.69 -6.79 -8.94
CA ALA A 121 11.15 -7.71 -9.94
C ALA A 121 9.91 -8.45 -9.43
N ARG A 122 9.93 -8.96 -8.18
CA ARG A 122 8.75 -9.55 -7.56
C ARG A 122 7.59 -8.55 -7.41
N SER A 123 7.89 -7.30 -7.05
CA SER A 123 6.87 -6.27 -6.90
C SER A 123 6.23 -5.91 -8.23
N GLN A 124 7.00 -5.89 -9.32
CA GLN A 124 6.48 -5.70 -10.67
C GLN A 124 5.47 -6.79 -11.02
N GLU A 125 5.82 -8.06 -10.82
CA GLU A 125 4.91 -9.17 -11.10
C GLU A 125 3.61 -9.07 -10.28
N VAL A 126 3.71 -8.70 -8.99
CA VAL A 126 2.52 -8.49 -8.15
C VAL A 126 1.65 -7.37 -8.72
N ILE A 127 2.21 -6.22 -9.09
CA ILE A 127 1.44 -5.10 -9.67
C ILE A 127 0.73 -5.51 -10.97
N GLU A 128 1.43 -6.19 -11.86
CA GLU A 128 0.87 -6.66 -13.13
C GLU A 128 -0.29 -7.63 -12.90
N ILE A 129 -0.16 -8.55 -11.96
CA ILE A 129 -1.22 -9.48 -11.58
C ILE A 129 -2.42 -8.75 -10.97
N LEU A 130 -2.19 -7.76 -10.09
CA LEU A 130 -3.26 -6.94 -9.54
C LEU A 130 -4.06 -6.24 -10.64
N LYS A 131 -3.36 -5.60 -11.59
CA LYS A 131 -3.99 -4.91 -12.73
C LYS A 131 -4.79 -5.86 -13.61
N GLN A 132 -4.26 -7.05 -13.93
CA GLN A 132 -5.01 -8.08 -14.66
C GLN A 132 -6.26 -8.53 -13.89
N ALA A 133 -6.10 -8.84 -12.59
CA ALA A 133 -7.20 -9.30 -11.75
C ALA A 133 -8.33 -8.27 -11.64
N TRP A 134 -8.02 -6.98 -11.65
CA TRP A 134 -9.00 -5.91 -11.52
C TRP A 134 -9.72 -5.57 -12.83
N THR A 135 -9.03 -5.75 -13.97
CA THR A 135 -9.54 -5.26 -15.27
C THR A 135 -9.98 -6.36 -16.23
N GLN A 136 -9.54 -7.60 -16.00
CA GLN A 136 -9.80 -8.72 -16.89
C GLN A 136 -10.59 -9.83 -16.17
N ASP A 137 -11.31 -10.64 -16.93
CA ASP A 137 -12.06 -11.79 -16.40
C ASP A 137 -11.17 -13.01 -16.14
N TYR A 138 -9.94 -12.97 -16.61
CA TYR A 138 -8.99 -14.06 -16.51
C TYR A 138 -7.57 -13.54 -16.22
N ILE A 139 -6.84 -14.22 -15.34
CA ILE A 139 -5.44 -13.97 -15.07
C ILE A 139 -4.64 -15.04 -15.82
N ASN A 140 -3.90 -14.61 -16.85
CA ASN A 140 -2.89 -15.42 -17.52
C ASN A 140 -1.56 -14.73 -17.36
N PHE A 141 -0.73 -15.23 -16.45
CA PHE A 141 0.53 -14.61 -16.07
C PHE A 141 1.64 -15.64 -15.98
N GLN A 142 2.79 -15.34 -16.59
CA GLN A 142 3.99 -16.19 -16.59
C GLN A 142 5.20 -15.33 -16.19
N GLY A 143 5.56 -15.37 -14.92
CA GLY A 143 6.69 -14.64 -14.35
C GLY A 143 7.74 -15.55 -13.72
N ASN A 144 8.73 -14.96 -13.11
CA ASN A 144 9.79 -15.67 -12.37
C ASN A 144 9.34 -16.07 -10.97
N TYR A 145 8.46 -15.28 -10.35
CA TYR A 145 7.97 -15.49 -8.98
C TYR A 145 6.56 -16.07 -8.97
N TYR A 146 5.76 -15.77 -9.98
CA TYR A 146 4.37 -16.20 -10.04
C TYR A 146 3.99 -16.72 -11.43
N GLN A 147 3.17 -17.78 -11.43
CA GLN A 147 2.58 -18.34 -12.66
C GLN A 147 1.12 -18.62 -12.37
N PHE A 148 0.24 -18.03 -13.17
CA PHE A 148 -1.21 -18.16 -13.01
C PHE A 148 -1.91 -18.36 -14.34
N ASP A 149 -2.90 -19.24 -14.32
CA ASP A 149 -3.82 -19.49 -15.41
C ASP A 149 -5.19 -19.83 -14.80
N LEU A 150 -5.96 -18.78 -14.44
CA LEU A 150 -7.22 -18.94 -13.71
C LEU A 150 -8.19 -17.77 -13.95
N PRO A 151 -9.51 -17.99 -13.77
CA PRO A 151 -10.47 -16.89 -13.76
C PRO A 151 -10.17 -15.87 -12.66
N SER A 152 -10.34 -14.59 -12.96
CA SER A 152 -10.26 -13.53 -11.96
C SER A 152 -11.44 -13.60 -11.00
N ALA A 153 -11.24 -13.07 -9.79
CA ALA A 153 -12.34 -12.90 -8.85
C ALA A 153 -13.47 -12.04 -9.48
N PRO A 154 -14.74 -12.39 -9.25
CA PRO A 154 -15.87 -11.64 -9.81
C PRO A 154 -16.02 -10.24 -9.21
N VAL A 155 -15.50 -10.03 -7.98
CA VAL A 155 -15.51 -8.71 -7.33
C VAL A 155 -14.37 -7.91 -7.90
N LYS A 156 -14.68 -6.88 -8.68
CA LYS A 156 -13.75 -5.90 -9.21
C LYS A 156 -13.73 -4.67 -8.27
N PRO A 157 -12.70 -3.80 -8.31
CA PRO A 157 -12.68 -2.59 -7.50
C PRO A 157 -13.91 -1.69 -7.72
N TYR A 158 -14.27 -0.94 -6.69
CA TYR A 158 -15.29 0.10 -6.80
C TYR A 158 -14.87 1.22 -7.76
N GLN A 159 -13.59 1.55 -7.76
CA GLN A 159 -12.96 2.50 -8.69
C GLN A 159 -12.81 1.87 -10.07
N GLN A 160 -13.58 2.35 -11.05
CA GLN A 160 -13.72 1.71 -12.37
C GLN A 160 -12.56 1.94 -13.35
N ASN A 161 -11.64 2.86 -13.06
CA ASN A 161 -10.54 3.23 -13.97
C ASN A 161 -9.27 2.38 -13.72
N GLY A 162 -9.41 1.07 -13.67
CA GLY A 162 -8.27 0.16 -13.47
C GLY A 162 -8.00 -0.21 -12.01
N GLY A 163 -8.80 0.29 -11.08
CA GLY A 163 -8.67 0.05 -9.64
C GLY A 163 -8.11 1.24 -8.86
N PRO A 164 -7.76 1.05 -7.58
CA PRO A 164 -7.14 2.07 -6.74
C PRO A 164 -5.80 2.55 -7.31
N LEU A 165 -5.53 3.86 -7.22
CA LEU A 165 -4.24 4.42 -7.62
C LEU A 165 -3.08 3.76 -6.85
N LEU A 166 -2.02 3.45 -7.57
CA LEU A 166 -0.79 2.86 -7.05
C LEU A 166 0.26 3.95 -6.82
N TYR A 167 0.68 4.06 -5.59
CA TYR A 167 1.80 4.91 -5.15
C TYR A 167 3.04 4.06 -4.95
N PHE A 168 4.18 4.63 -5.20
CA PHE A 168 5.45 3.97 -4.93
C PHE A 168 6.50 4.98 -4.46
N GLY A 169 7.30 4.60 -3.45
CA GLY A 169 8.40 5.40 -2.93
C GLY A 169 9.70 4.63 -2.95
N GLY A 170 10.66 5.03 -3.77
CA GLY A 170 11.98 4.42 -3.83
C GLY A 170 12.94 5.30 -4.60
N TYR A 171 14.20 5.41 -4.13
CA TYR A 171 15.21 6.29 -4.71
C TYR A 171 16.28 5.54 -5.52
N SER A 172 16.28 4.21 -5.50
CA SER A 172 17.19 3.42 -6.33
C SER A 172 16.74 3.47 -7.79
N PRO A 173 17.67 3.33 -8.77
CA PRO A 173 17.31 3.27 -10.19
C PRO A 173 16.17 2.26 -10.47
N ASP A 174 16.30 1.02 -9.98
CA ASP A 174 15.27 -0.02 -10.14
C ASP A 174 13.91 0.39 -9.56
N GLY A 175 13.91 1.15 -8.45
CA GLY A 175 12.69 1.65 -7.83
C GLY A 175 12.03 2.77 -8.63
N VAL A 176 12.82 3.67 -9.20
CA VAL A 176 12.34 4.74 -10.10
C VAL A 176 11.76 4.13 -11.37
N ASP A 177 12.45 3.17 -11.98
CA ASP A 177 12.00 2.46 -13.17
C ASP A 177 10.69 1.70 -12.93
N LEU A 178 10.58 0.99 -11.80
CA LEU A 178 9.33 0.32 -11.40
C LEU A 178 8.18 1.31 -11.26
N CYS A 179 8.43 2.44 -10.60
CA CYS A 179 7.41 3.47 -10.41
C CYS A 179 6.96 4.06 -11.74
N ALA A 180 7.89 4.48 -12.57
CA ALA A 180 7.61 5.10 -13.88
C ALA A 180 6.82 4.17 -14.82
N ALA A 181 7.12 2.86 -14.79
CA ALA A 181 6.47 1.88 -15.66
C ALA A 181 5.10 1.41 -15.13
N HIS A 182 4.93 1.34 -13.81
CA HIS A 182 3.83 0.58 -13.23
C HIS A 182 2.96 1.32 -12.21
N CYS A 183 3.36 2.48 -11.69
CA CYS A 183 2.62 3.20 -10.67
C CYS A 183 2.07 4.54 -11.19
N ASP A 184 1.06 5.06 -10.50
CA ASP A 184 0.39 6.31 -10.88
C ASP A 184 1.01 7.53 -10.19
N VAL A 185 1.62 7.33 -9.02
CA VAL A 185 2.17 8.41 -8.19
C VAL A 185 3.51 8.03 -7.60
N TYR A 186 4.50 8.88 -7.81
CA TYR A 186 5.80 8.78 -7.14
C TYR A 186 5.74 9.49 -5.78
N LEU A 187 5.92 8.73 -4.71
CA LEU A 187 5.89 9.23 -3.34
C LEU A 187 7.31 9.56 -2.88
N MET A 188 7.57 10.83 -2.60
CA MET A 188 8.88 11.31 -2.16
C MET A 188 8.84 11.75 -0.69
N TRP A 189 9.95 11.51 0.03
CA TRP A 189 10.17 12.16 1.31
C TRP A 189 10.37 13.66 1.12
N PRO A 190 10.00 14.49 2.11
CA PRO A 190 10.32 15.91 2.09
C PRO A 190 11.84 16.11 2.00
N GLU A 191 12.26 16.83 0.96
CA GLU A 191 13.66 17.16 0.67
C GLU A 191 13.77 18.62 0.24
N THR A 192 15.00 19.10 -0.02
CA THR A 192 15.19 20.43 -0.62
C THR A 192 14.59 20.49 -2.01
N GLU A 193 14.15 21.67 -2.44
CA GLU A 193 13.57 21.88 -3.77
C GLU A 193 14.50 21.39 -4.91
N GLU A 194 15.79 21.66 -4.78
CA GLU A 194 16.81 21.21 -5.75
C GLU A 194 16.87 19.68 -5.90
N LYS A 195 16.84 18.95 -4.77
CA LYS A 195 16.82 17.48 -4.79
C LYS A 195 15.52 16.93 -5.35
N LEU A 196 14.37 17.53 -4.98
CA LEU A 196 13.07 17.12 -5.52
C LEU A 196 13.02 17.33 -7.02
N GLN A 197 13.51 18.48 -7.52
CA GLN A 197 13.60 18.75 -8.95
C GLN A 197 14.51 17.75 -9.67
N GLY A 198 15.66 17.39 -9.05
CA GLY A 198 16.55 16.35 -9.59
C GLY A 198 15.87 14.98 -9.71
N LEU A 199 15.09 14.59 -8.70
CA LEU A 199 14.33 13.34 -8.73
C LEU A 199 13.23 13.37 -9.81
N MET A 200 12.51 14.48 -9.94
CA MET A 200 11.46 14.64 -10.96
C MET A 200 12.02 14.60 -12.38
N ASN A 201 13.22 15.10 -12.60
CA ASN A 201 13.85 15.07 -13.93
C ASN A 201 14.33 13.67 -14.33
N ASN A 202 14.45 12.74 -13.39
CA ASN A 202 14.86 11.35 -13.62
C ASN A 202 13.67 10.39 -13.84
N MET A 203 12.43 10.88 -13.65
CA MET A 203 11.18 10.18 -13.94
C MET A 203 10.74 10.42 -15.40
#